data_a2a63f3cc225dddf8d5f149a747cee46
#
_entry.id   a2a63f3cc225dddf8d5f149a747cee46
#
_cell.length_a   1.000
_cell.length_b   1.000
_cell.length_c   1.000
_cell.angle_alpha   90.00
_cell.angle_beta   90.00
_cell.angle_gamma   90.00
#
_symmetry.space_group_name_H-M   'P 1'
#
loop_
_entity.id
_entity.type
_entity.pdbx_description
1 polymer ?
#
loop_
_entity_poly.entity_id
_entity_poly.type
_entity_poly.pdbx_seq_one_letter_code
_entity_poly.pdbx_strand_id
1 'polypeptide(L)'
;LKQIEEMVEVYYNSRQFENTMEKLEREYEDAYAMYEALAAYYEREGLTMLNHSRLARFEILFDFLCAEKTVNVESYRETLLLDLYLRENAKRRPCFAKDIRITKDEVRKFYEDEASKFRYLKGYESYDRQKIRKMTHLEWIGGKLLLFDYQNRNALTHQAQVYEVSKRD
;
A
#
# COMPACT_ATOMS: atom_id res chain seq x y z
N LEU A 1 11.86 24.71 -6.89
CA LEU A 1 10.52 24.69 -7.49
C LEU A 1 10.26 23.41 -8.28
N LYS A 2 11.18 23.02 -9.18
CA LYS A 2 11.08 21.75 -9.96
C LYS A 2 10.99 20.51 -9.08
N GLN A 3 11.74 20.44 -7.97
CA GLN A 3 11.70 19.31 -7.04
C GLN A 3 10.35 19.20 -6.34
N ILE A 4 9.76 20.31 -5.96
CA ILE A 4 8.42 20.35 -5.36
C ILE A 4 7.37 19.86 -6.35
N GLU A 5 7.44 20.32 -7.59
CA GLU A 5 6.56 19.86 -8.69
C GLU A 5 6.66 18.35 -8.90
N GLU A 6 7.89 17.80 -8.89
CA GLU A 6 8.11 16.34 -8.97
C GLU A 6 7.45 15.61 -7.80
N MET A 7 7.57 16.12 -6.59
CA MET A 7 6.97 15.50 -5.42
C MET A 7 5.44 15.52 -5.48
N VAL A 8 4.86 16.63 -5.93
CA VAL A 8 3.41 16.74 -6.14
C VAL A 8 2.96 15.75 -7.22
N GLU A 9 3.69 15.62 -8.31
CA GLU A 9 3.37 14.67 -9.38
C GLU A 9 3.41 13.23 -8.89
N VAL A 10 4.44 12.86 -8.14
CA VAL A 10 4.63 11.49 -7.63
C VAL A 10 3.63 11.16 -6.52
N TYR A 11 3.48 12.03 -5.52
CA TYR A 11 2.78 11.72 -4.28
C TYR A 11 1.35 12.23 -4.20
N TYR A 12 0.97 13.19 -5.03
CA TYR A 12 -0.39 13.71 -5.09
C TYR A 12 -1.11 13.31 -6.39
N ASN A 13 -0.59 13.74 -7.55
CA ASN A 13 -1.28 13.53 -8.82
C ASN A 13 -1.40 12.06 -9.22
N SER A 14 -0.45 11.23 -8.83
CA SER A 14 -0.50 9.78 -9.08
C SER A 14 -1.67 9.09 -8.37
N ARG A 15 -2.19 9.68 -7.30
CA ARG A 15 -3.24 9.13 -6.41
C ARG A 15 -2.90 7.78 -5.78
N GLN A 16 -1.62 7.44 -5.73
CA GLN A 16 -1.17 6.15 -5.20
C GLN A 16 -0.89 6.17 -3.69
N PHE A 17 -0.84 7.35 -3.08
CA PHE A 17 -0.44 7.56 -1.69
C PHE A 17 -1.50 8.31 -0.88
N GLU A 18 -2.75 8.27 -1.28
CA GLU A 18 -3.82 9.15 -0.75
C GLU A 18 -3.98 9.06 0.76
N ASN A 19 -4.07 7.86 1.32
CA ASN A 19 -4.27 7.69 2.77
C ASN A 19 -3.06 8.18 3.57
N THR A 20 -1.86 7.88 3.08
CA THR A 20 -0.61 8.28 3.74
C THR A 20 -0.40 9.79 3.65
N MET A 21 -0.57 10.37 2.47
CA MET A 21 -0.34 11.81 2.26
C MET A 21 -1.39 12.68 2.95
N GLU A 22 -2.64 12.28 2.96
CA GLU A 22 -3.70 12.96 3.72
C GLU A 22 -3.39 13.01 5.22
N LYS A 23 -2.90 11.91 5.76
CA LYS A 23 -2.48 11.85 7.16
C LYS A 23 -1.25 12.70 7.42
N LEU A 24 -0.25 12.64 6.53
CA LEU A 24 1.01 13.37 6.66
C LEU A 24 0.83 14.88 6.58
N GLU A 25 -0.07 15.37 5.73
CA GLU A 25 -0.36 16.79 5.60
C GLU A 25 -0.74 17.44 6.95
N ARG A 26 -1.41 16.69 7.81
CA ARG A 26 -1.81 17.17 9.15
C ARG A 26 -0.65 17.40 10.10
N GLU A 27 0.53 16.87 9.82
CA GLU A 27 1.76 17.06 10.60
C GLU A 27 2.51 18.35 10.20
N TYR A 28 2.09 19.01 9.14
CA TYR A 28 2.72 20.21 8.58
C TYR A 28 1.77 21.41 8.67
N GLU A 29 2.32 22.62 8.56
CA GLU A 29 1.53 23.86 8.53
C GLU A 29 0.54 23.88 7.36
N ASP A 30 1.01 23.41 6.18
CA ASP A 30 0.21 23.26 4.98
C ASP A 30 0.82 22.20 4.03
N ALA A 31 0.12 21.90 2.96
CA ALA A 31 0.59 20.94 1.96
C ALA A 31 1.90 21.38 1.28
N TYR A 32 2.10 22.68 1.09
CA TYR A 32 3.33 23.20 0.48
C TYR A 32 4.55 22.89 1.35
N ALA A 33 4.46 23.16 2.66
CA ALA A 33 5.54 22.87 3.61
C ALA A 33 5.88 21.38 3.62
N MET A 34 4.88 20.51 3.53
CA MET A 34 5.07 19.06 3.43
C MET A 34 5.84 18.66 2.17
N TYR A 35 5.42 19.14 1.00
CA TYR A 35 6.10 18.82 -0.27
C TYR A 35 7.49 19.45 -0.36
N GLU A 36 7.71 20.62 0.24
CA GLU A 36 9.03 21.25 0.35
C GLU A 36 9.99 20.38 1.18
N ALA A 37 9.52 19.88 2.34
CA ALA A 37 10.30 18.97 3.18
C ALA A 37 10.66 17.68 2.45
N LEU A 38 9.72 17.10 1.72
CA LEU A 38 9.93 15.88 0.94
C LEU A 38 10.92 16.11 -0.22
N ALA A 39 10.80 17.24 -0.92
CA ALA A 39 11.74 17.64 -1.97
C ALA A 39 13.15 17.83 -1.43
N ALA A 40 13.30 18.48 -0.28
CA ALA A 40 14.58 18.67 0.40
C ALA A 40 15.22 17.33 0.79
N TYR A 41 14.41 16.38 1.26
CA TYR A 41 14.85 15.01 1.55
C TYR A 41 15.37 14.30 0.30
N TYR A 42 14.64 14.36 -0.80
CA TYR A 42 15.05 13.76 -2.07
C TYR A 42 16.40 14.33 -2.56
N GLU A 43 16.56 15.65 -2.47
CA GLU A 43 17.81 16.32 -2.85
C GLU A 43 18.96 15.90 -1.95
N ARG A 44 18.77 15.92 -0.63
CA ARG A 44 19.79 15.52 0.34
C ARG A 44 20.26 14.09 0.16
N GLU A 45 19.35 13.18 -0.13
CA GLU A 45 19.63 11.74 -0.30
C GLU A 45 20.03 11.37 -1.75
N GLY A 46 20.13 12.35 -2.66
CA GLY A 46 20.52 12.11 -4.05
C GLY A 46 19.50 11.30 -4.85
N LEU A 47 18.22 11.43 -4.54
CA LEU A 47 17.12 10.66 -5.16
C LEU A 47 16.47 11.38 -6.33
N THR A 48 16.75 12.67 -6.50
CA THR A 48 16.19 13.48 -7.58
C THR A 48 16.70 13.02 -8.94
N MET A 49 15.90 13.19 -9.97
CA MET A 49 16.22 12.84 -11.37
C MET A 49 16.49 11.35 -11.61
N LEU A 50 16.26 10.50 -10.61
CA LEU A 50 16.36 9.05 -10.74
C LEU A 50 14.98 8.43 -10.98
N ASN A 51 14.97 7.38 -11.79
CA ASN A 51 13.75 6.62 -12.02
C ASN A 51 13.56 5.58 -10.91
N HIS A 52 12.51 5.74 -10.12
CA HIS A 52 12.18 4.84 -9.01
C HIS A 52 10.93 4.03 -9.33
N SER A 53 10.94 2.74 -8.98
CA SER A 53 9.74 1.91 -9.05
C SER A 53 8.68 2.37 -8.04
N ARG A 54 7.44 1.94 -8.23
CA ARG A 54 6.36 2.23 -7.26
C ARG A 54 6.74 1.79 -5.85
N LEU A 55 7.19 0.56 -5.69
CA LEU A 55 7.58 0.04 -4.37
C LEU A 55 8.73 0.85 -3.76
N ALA A 56 9.74 1.24 -4.57
CA ALA A 56 10.82 2.10 -4.12
C ALA A 56 10.30 3.46 -3.62
N ARG A 57 9.33 4.07 -4.29
CA ARG A 57 8.70 5.33 -3.85
C ARG A 57 8.01 5.18 -2.48
N PHE A 58 7.35 4.06 -2.21
CA PHE A 58 6.80 3.77 -0.89
C PHE A 58 7.88 3.62 0.17
N GLU A 59 8.96 2.93 -0.13
CA GLU A 59 10.07 2.74 0.80
C GLU A 59 10.84 4.05 1.06
N ILE A 60 11.02 4.88 0.04
CA ILE A 60 11.59 6.22 0.19
C ILE A 60 10.72 7.10 1.09
N LEU A 61 9.40 7.06 0.90
CA LEU A 61 8.48 7.81 1.75
C LEU A 61 8.56 7.34 3.22
N PHE A 62 8.67 6.04 3.44
CA PHE A 62 8.89 5.49 4.78
C PHE A 62 10.21 5.98 5.40
N ASP A 63 11.30 5.97 4.64
CA ASP A 63 12.60 6.47 5.10
C ASP A 63 12.55 7.97 5.43
N PHE A 64 11.84 8.75 4.62
CA PHE A 64 11.56 10.16 4.90
C PHE A 64 10.83 10.32 6.24
N LEU A 65 9.79 9.54 6.49
CA LEU A 65 9.05 9.57 7.76
C LEU A 65 9.93 9.20 8.95
N CYS A 66 10.85 8.27 8.79
CA CYS A 66 11.83 7.92 9.82
C CYS A 66 12.80 9.06 10.12
N ALA A 67 13.13 9.87 9.12
CA ALA A 67 14.01 11.04 9.28
C ALA A 67 13.31 12.24 9.94
N GLU A 68 11.99 12.33 9.82
CA GLU A 68 11.18 13.40 10.41
C GLU A 68 10.90 13.10 11.90
N LYS A 69 11.63 13.79 12.78
CA LYS A 69 11.59 13.55 14.24
C LYS A 69 10.23 13.81 14.89
N THR A 70 9.39 14.61 14.28
CA THR A 70 8.07 14.99 14.80
C THR A 70 6.97 14.00 14.44
N VAL A 71 7.27 13.04 13.56
CA VAL A 71 6.31 12.08 13.04
C VAL A 71 6.42 10.75 13.78
N ASN A 72 5.29 10.23 14.25
CA ASN A 72 5.21 8.87 14.76
C ASN A 72 5.14 7.88 13.60
N VAL A 73 6.29 7.43 13.13
CA VAL A 73 6.43 6.55 11.95
C VAL A 73 5.64 5.25 12.07
N GLU A 74 5.49 4.70 13.26
CA GLU A 74 4.73 3.46 13.47
C GLU A 74 3.27 3.57 13.01
N SER A 75 2.68 4.75 13.20
CA SER A 75 1.30 5.00 12.78
C SER A 75 1.11 5.05 11.25
N TYR A 76 2.19 5.18 10.48
CA TYR A 76 2.18 5.26 9.02
C TYR A 76 2.39 3.92 8.32
N ARG A 77 2.88 2.90 9.02
CA ARG A 77 3.10 1.57 8.41
C ARG A 77 1.83 1.01 7.78
N GLU A 78 0.72 1.15 8.47
CA GLU A 78 -0.58 0.63 8.02
C GLU A 78 -1.15 1.40 6.83
N THR A 79 -1.04 2.73 6.84
CA THR A 79 -1.48 3.54 5.70
C THR A 79 -0.64 3.29 4.46
N LEU A 80 0.68 3.11 4.62
CA LEU A 80 1.58 2.76 3.52
C LEU A 80 1.26 1.37 2.95
N LEU A 81 0.99 0.38 3.79
CA LEU A 81 0.58 -0.95 3.34
C LEU A 81 -0.75 -0.91 2.60
N LEU A 82 -1.73 -0.18 3.12
CA LEU A 82 -3.03 -0.02 2.48
C LEU A 82 -2.87 0.63 1.10
N ASP A 83 -2.18 1.76 1.02
CA ASP A 83 -1.96 2.47 -0.25
C ASP A 83 -1.23 1.59 -1.28
N LEU A 84 -0.20 0.86 -0.85
CA LEU A 84 0.54 -0.05 -1.73
C LEU A 84 -0.36 -1.16 -2.28
N TYR A 85 -1.02 -1.91 -1.40
CA TYR A 85 -1.82 -3.07 -1.81
C TYR A 85 -3.14 -2.70 -2.49
N LEU A 86 -3.63 -1.49 -2.33
CA LEU A 86 -4.73 -0.97 -3.17
C LEU A 86 -4.32 -0.86 -4.64
N ARG A 87 -3.03 -0.72 -4.94
CA ARG A 87 -2.52 -0.51 -6.31
C ARG A 87 -1.95 -1.75 -6.96
N GLU A 88 -1.20 -2.56 -6.21
CA GLU A 88 -0.55 -3.73 -6.79
C GLU A 88 -0.34 -4.85 -5.77
N ASN A 89 -0.29 -6.06 -6.29
CA ASN A 89 0.23 -7.21 -5.55
C ASN A 89 1.75 -7.16 -5.62
N ALA A 90 2.38 -6.49 -4.66
CA ALA A 90 3.82 -6.28 -4.65
C ALA A 90 4.57 -7.62 -4.71
N LYS A 91 5.57 -7.71 -5.58
CA LYS A 91 6.36 -8.93 -5.80
C LYS A 91 7.17 -9.37 -4.58
N ARG A 92 7.53 -8.41 -3.74
CA ARG A 92 8.20 -8.66 -2.46
C ARG A 92 7.53 -7.84 -1.38
N ARG A 93 7.68 -8.29 -0.14
CA ARG A 93 7.16 -7.57 1.01
C ARG A 93 7.97 -6.27 1.20
N PRO A 94 7.31 -5.11 1.39
CA PRO A 94 8.01 -3.84 1.60
C PRO A 94 8.75 -3.85 2.95
N CYS A 95 9.85 -3.09 3.04
CA CYS A 95 10.67 -3.01 4.25
C CYS A 95 9.93 -2.47 5.48
N PHE A 96 8.90 -1.64 5.27
CA PHE A 96 8.11 -1.07 6.35
C PHE A 96 6.98 -1.99 6.86
N ALA A 97 6.74 -3.12 6.20
CA ALA A 97 5.75 -4.09 6.68
C ALA A 97 6.27 -4.78 7.94
N LYS A 98 5.41 -4.86 8.97
CA LYS A 98 5.72 -5.66 10.15
C LYS A 98 5.70 -7.15 9.82
N ASP A 99 6.23 -7.95 10.72
CA ASP A 99 6.19 -9.40 10.62
C ASP A 99 4.77 -9.89 10.33
N ILE A 100 4.70 -10.95 9.55
CA ILE A 100 3.44 -11.51 9.09
C ILE A 100 2.65 -12.02 10.30
N ARG A 101 1.51 -11.40 10.58
CA ARG A 101 0.60 -11.85 11.63
C ARG A 101 -0.31 -13.00 11.22
N ILE A 102 -0.30 -13.33 9.95
CA ILE A 102 -1.01 -14.47 9.39
C ILE A 102 -0.01 -15.53 8.95
N THR A 103 -0.16 -16.75 9.41
CA THR A 103 0.74 -17.84 9.09
C THR A 103 0.54 -18.33 7.66
N LYS A 104 1.56 -18.98 7.09
CA LYS A 104 1.45 -19.62 5.78
C LYS A 104 0.31 -20.65 5.74
N ASP A 105 0.08 -21.33 6.86
CA ASP A 105 -0.98 -22.34 6.98
C ASP A 105 -2.37 -21.70 6.97
N GLU A 106 -2.55 -20.60 7.68
CA GLU A 106 -3.80 -19.82 7.65
C GLU A 106 -4.10 -19.28 6.25
N VAL A 107 -3.09 -18.75 5.55
CA VAL A 107 -3.23 -18.29 4.16
C VAL A 107 -3.65 -19.45 3.25
N ARG A 108 -2.99 -20.62 3.39
CA ARG A 108 -3.32 -21.82 2.62
C ARG A 108 -4.76 -22.24 2.85
N LYS A 109 -5.18 -22.34 4.10
CA LYS A 109 -6.55 -22.72 4.48
C LYS A 109 -7.59 -21.73 3.94
N PHE A 110 -7.29 -20.44 4.01
CA PHE A 110 -8.17 -19.42 3.45
C PHE A 110 -8.41 -19.65 1.95
N TYR A 111 -7.34 -19.83 1.17
CA TYR A 111 -7.48 -20.03 -0.27
C TYR A 111 -8.08 -21.38 -0.66
N GLU A 112 -7.85 -22.43 0.11
CA GLU A 112 -8.53 -23.72 -0.07
C GLU A 112 -10.04 -23.57 0.11
N ASP A 113 -10.45 -22.87 1.14
CA ASP A 113 -11.85 -22.63 1.44
C ASP A 113 -12.49 -21.68 0.42
N GLU A 114 -11.80 -20.59 0.06
CA GLU A 114 -12.32 -19.63 -0.91
C GLU A 114 -12.44 -20.24 -2.31
N ALA A 115 -11.47 -21.05 -2.76
CA ALA A 115 -11.53 -21.77 -4.03
C ALA A 115 -12.69 -22.80 -4.09
N SER A 116 -13.22 -23.19 -2.95
CA SER A 116 -14.37 -24.09 -2.83
C SER A 116 -15.71 -23.34 -2.72
N LYS A 117 -15.73 -22.24 -1.98
CA LYS A 117 -16.99 -21.56 -1.58
C LYS A 117 -17.22 -20.22 -2.27
N PHE A 118 -16.19 -19.58 -2.77
CA PHE A 118 -16.26 -18.26 -3.44
C PHE A 118 -17.11 -17.22 -2.69
N ARG A 119 -16.85 -17.04 -1.40
CA ARG A 119 -17.60 -16.09 -0.57
C ARG A 119 -17.34 -14.65 -0.95
N TYR A 120 -16.06 -14.32 -1.19
CA TYR A 120 -15.59 -12.98 -1.52
C TYR A 120 -15.33 -12.85 -3.02
N LEU A 121 -14.65 -13.84 -3.61
CA LEU A 121 -14.13 -13.81 -4.98
C LEU A 121 -15.16 -14.39 -5.98
N LYS A 122 -16.29 -13.77 -6.07
CA LYS A 122 -17.30 -14.09 -7.09
C LYS A 122 -16.75 -13.73 -8.46
N GLY A 123 -16.92 -14.63 -9.43
CA GLY A 123 -16.36 -14.50 -10.77
C GLY A 123 -14.99 -15.18 -10.97
N TYR A 124 -14.46 -15.80 -9.91
CA TYR A 124 -13.21 -16.57 -9.98
C TYR A 124 -13.41 -18.08 -10.11
N GLU A 125 -14.63 -18.55 -10.28
CA GLU A 125 -15.01 -19.96 -10.25
C GLU A 125 -14.34 -20.82 -11.33
N SER A 126 -13.89 -20.18 -12.43
CA SER A 126 -13.15 -20.82 -13.51
C SER A 126 -11.64 -20.95 -13.25
N TYR A 127 -11.12 -20.37 -12.17
CA TYR A 127 -9.70 -20.34 -11.87
C TYR A 127 -9.34 -21.35 -10.78
N ASP A 128 -8.16 -21.95 -10.91
CA ASP A 128 -7.61 -22.79 -9.85
C ASP A 128 -7.07 -21.94 -8.68
N ARG A 129 -6.79 -22.61 -7.57
CA ARG A 129 -6.30 -21.97 -6.33
C ARG A 129 -5.02 -21.17 -6.55
N GLN A 130 -4.09 -21.67 -7.37
CA GLN A 130 -2.82 -20.98 -7.61
C GLN A 130 -3.03 -19.67 -8.36
N LYS A 131 -3.91 -19.67 -9.36
CA LYS A 131 -4.24 -18.48 -10.13
C LYS A 131 -4.97 -17.46 -9.27
N ILE A 132 -5.93 -17.90 -8.46
CA ILE A 132 -6.62 -17.04 -7.47
C ILE A 132 -5.61 -16.35 -6.56
N ARG A 133 -4.64 -17.10 -6.04
CA ARG A 133 -3.58 -16.55 -5.16
C ARG A 133 -2.72 -15.51 -5.84
N LYS A 134 -2.39 -15.67 -7.11
CA LYS A 134 -1.59 -14.70 -7.88
C LYS A 134 -2.33 -13.39 -8.16
N MET A 135 -3.64 -13.43 -8.19
CA MET A 135 -4.51 -12.31 -8.56
C MET A 135 -5.08 -11.57 -7.35
N THR A 136 -4.73 -11.99 -6.15
CA THR A 136 -5.24 -11.46 -4.88
C THR A 136 -4.13 -11.36 -3.84
N HIS A 137 -4.40 -10.66 -2.72
CA HIS A 137 -3.47 -10.58 -1.60
C HIS A 137 -4.25 -10.49 -0.29
N LEU A 138 -3.76 -11.18 0.74
CA LEU A 138 -4.25 -11.09 2.12
C LEU A 138 -3.26 -10.30 2.96
N GLU A 139 -3.75 -9.32 3.73
CA GLU A 139 -2.93 -8.51 4.63
C GLU A 139 -3.69 -8.12 5.90
N TRP A 140 -2.98 -8.13 7.03
CA TRP A 140 -3.47 -7.52 8.27
C TRP A 140 -3.18 -6.02 8.26
N ILE A 141 -4.24 -5.22 8.28
CA ILE A 141 -4.15 -3.75 8.35
C ILE A 141 -5.19 -3.25 9.34
N GLY A 142 -4.76 -2.47 10.32
CA GLY A 142 -5.67 -1.89 11.31
C GLY A 142 -6.41 -2.92 12.17
N GLY A 143 -5.79 -4.07 12.44
CA GLY A 143 -6.41 -5.15 13.19
C GLY A 143 -7.44 -5.96 12.41
N LYS A 144 -7.55 -5.73 11.10
CA LYS A 144 -8.47 -6.40 10.20
C LYS A 144 -7.72 -7.20 9.16
N LEU A 145 -8.24 -8.36 8.79
CA LEU A 145 -7.74 -9.15 7.67
C LEU A 145 -8.43 -8.69 6.40
N LEU A 146 -7.66 -8.13 5.46
CA LEU A 146 -8.16 -7.60 4.20
C LEU A 146 -7.75 -8.49 3.03
N LEU A 147 -8.69 -8.74 2.13
CA LEU A 147 -8.45 -9.42 0.85
C LEU A 147 -8.52 -8.39 -0.28
N PHE A 148 -7.43 -8.26 -1.01
CA PHE A 148 -7.31 -7.37 -2.17
C PHE A 148 -7.50 -8.17 -3.45
N ASP A 149 -8.46 -7.75 -4.28
CA ASP A 149 -8.79 -8.38 -5.56
C ASP A 149 -8.33 -7.48 -6.71
N TYR A 150 -7.29 -7.91 -7.42
CA TYR A 150 -6.65 -7.13 -8.49
C TYR A 150 -7.30 -7.35 -9.87
N GLN A 151 -8.19 -8.31 -10.03
CA GLN A 151 -8.93 -8.50 -11.27
C GLN A 151 -10.12 -7.56 -11.37
N ASN A 152 -10.81 -7.31 -10.26
CA ASN A 152 -11.99 -6.45 -10.19
C ASN A 152 -11.61 -5.09 -9.60
N ARG A 153 -10.88 -4.30 -10.40
CA ARG A 153 -10.47 -2.96 -9.99
C ARG A 153 -11.59 -1.95 -10.19
N ASN A 154 -11.60 -0.92 -9.35
CA ASN A 154 -12.47 0.23 -9.55
C ASN A 154 -12.13 0.91 -10.88
N ALA A 155 -13.14 1.15 -11.74
CA ALA A 155 -12.93 1.70 -13.07
C ALA A 155 -12.40 3.15 -13.07
N LEU A 156 -12.69 3.92 -12.02
CA LEU A 156 -12.28 5.33 -11.91
C LEU A 156 -10.93 5.49 -11.19
N THR A 157 -10.75 4.77 -10.08
CA THR A 157 -9.56 4.92 -9.23
C THR A 157 -8.45 3.92 -9.56
N HIS A 158 -8.76 2.86 -10.29
CA HIS A 158 -7.89 1.71 -10.55
C HIS A 158 -7.42 0.96 -9.28
N GLN A 159 -8.03 1.25 -8.15
CA GLN A 159 -7.76 0.54 -6.90
C GLN A 159 -8.35 -0.87 -6.92
N ALA A 160 -7.66 -1.81 -6.28
CA ALA A 160 -8.18 -3.15 -6.05
C ALA A 160 -9.48 -3.10 -5.28
N GLN A 161 -10.37 -4.05 -5.55
CA GLN A 161 -11.52 -4.29 -4.68
C GLN A 161 -11.02 -4.88 -3.36
N VAL A 162 -11.56 -4.43 -2.23
CA VAL A 162 -11.12 -4.87 -0.90
C VAL A 162 -12.29 -5.48 -0.14
N TYR A 163 -12.05 -6.64 0.45
CA TYR A 163 -13.01 -7.32 1.31
C TYR A 163 -12.43 -7.51 2.70
N GLU A 164 -13.21 -7.23 3.72
CA GLU A 164 -12.87 -7.59 5.09
C GLU A 164 -13.22 -9.06 5.32
N VAL A 165 -12.21 -9.86 5.62
CA VAL A 165 -12.38 -11.29 5.90
C VAL A 165 -12.73 -11.47 7.36
N SER A 166 -13.94 -11.98 7.64
CA SER A 166 -14.34 -12.29 9.00
C SER A 166 -13.58 -13.52 9.50
N LYS A 167 -13.05 -13.43 10.74
CA LYS A 167 -12.57 -14.62 11.44
C LYS A 167 -13.71 -15.61 11.56
N ARG A 168 -13.48 -16.84 11.16
CA ARG A 168 -14.37 -17.93 11.47
C ARG A 168 -14.09 -18.42 12.88
N ASP A 169 -15.14 -18.54 13.61
CA ASP A 169 -15.15 -19.36 14.82
C ASP A 169 -14.97 -20.84 14.45
#